data_f3de54e94cfa707b999484e8804970b6
#
_entry.id   f3de54e94cfa707b999484e8804970b6
#
_cell.length_a   1.000
_cell.length_b   1.000
_cell.length_c   1.000
_cell.angle_alpha   90.00
_cell.angle_beta   90.00
_cell.angle_gamma   90.00
#
_symmetry.space_group_name_H-M   'P 1'
#
loop_
_entity.id
_entity.type
_entity.pdbx_description
1 polymer ?
#
loop_
_entity_poly.entity_id
_entity_poly.type
_entity_poly.pdbx_seq_one_letter_code
_entity_poly.pdbx_strand_id
1 'polypeptide(L)'
;MSVFGTLNKDDGTMPIHFDERDIISCVFHLGNVTRGGSTCYYSGKSPNSVGNNVYEVPCQHDRLQIGFFCKVLHGVQDWDGQQCGIQFNIKKDVLAHFLKFGSEYYIKYKMSGYLQGPIILF
;
A
#
# COMPACT_ATOMS: atom_id res chain seq x y z
N MET A 1 1.97 6.29 -7.85
CA MET A 1 3.17 5.66 -7.27
C MET A 1 3.79 6.61 -6.27
N SER A 2 4.13 6.14 -5.13
CA SER A 2 4.93 6.87 -4.14
C SER A 2 6.13 6.04 -3.72
N VAL A 3 7.22 6.71 -3.46
CA VAL A 3 8.42 6.09 -2.89
C VAL A 3 8.59 6.70 -1.51
N PHE A 4 8.74 5.87 -0.51
CA PHE A 4 9.05 6.31 0.84
C PHE A 4 10.33 5.63 1.31
N GLY A 5 11.08 6.32 2.11
CA GLY A 5 12.29 5.78 2.72
C GLY A 5 12.58 6.51 4.01
N THR A 6 12.98 5.75 4.98
CA THR A 6 13.52 6.26 6.22
C THR A 6 14.88 5.65 6.45
N LEU A 7 15.82 6.50 6.73
CA LEU A 7 17.21 6.07 6.94
C LEU A 7 17.47 5.70 8.40
N ASN A 8 16.68 6.27 9.30
CA ASN A 8 16.86 6.10 10.73
C ASN A 8 15.55 5.84 11.45
N LYS A 9 15.63 5.17 12.58
CA LYS A 9 14.53 4.84 13.48
C LYS A 9 13.64 6.04 13.83
N ASP A 10 14.24 7.21 14.01
CA ASP A 10 13.55 8.41 14.48
C ASP A 10 12.81 9.16 13.36
N ASP A 11 13.11 8.85 12.09
CA ASP A 11 12.58 9.59 10.94
C ASP A 11 11.27 9.02 10.37
N GLY A 12 10.76 7.93 10.90
CA GLY A 12 9.72 7.22 10.18
C GLY A 12 8.72 6.39 10.95
N THR A 13 8.43 6.72 12.18
CA THR A 13 7.26 6.10 12.83
C THR A 13 6.02 6.42 12.04
N MET A 14 5.40 5.40 11.49
CA MET A 14 4.15 5.55 10.81
C MET A 14 3.01 5.35 11.81
N PRO A 15 2.33 6.44 12.22
CA PRO A 15 1.25 6.35 13.20
C PRO A 15 0.12 5.48 12.66
N ILE A 16 -0.70 4.96 13.56
CA ILE A 16 -1.86 4.16 13.19
C ILE A 16 -2.87 5.04 12.43
N HIS A 17 -3.22 4.64 11.21
CA HIS A 17 -4.08 5.41 10.30
C HIS A 17 -4.84 4.51 9.32
N PHE A 18 -5.69 5.11 8.50
CA PHE A 18 -6.25 4.55 7.29
C PHE A 18 -5.67 5.28 6.07
N ASP A 19 -5.50 4.58 4.98
CA ASP A 19 -5.21 5.19 3.67
C ASP A 19 -6.50 5.65 3.00
N GLU A 20 -7.07 6.75 3.46
CA GLU A 20 -8.44 7.16 3.15
C GLU A 20 -8.77 7.26 1.64
N ARG A 21 -7.78 7.60 0.83
CA ARG A 21 -7.95 7.80 -0.61
C ARG A 21 -7.59 6.60 -1.46
N ASP A 22 -6.89 5.65 -0.89
CA ASP A 22 -6.34 4.50 -1.61
C ASP A 22 -7.19 3.26 -1.33
N ILE A 23 -7.69 2.62 -2.38
CA ILE A 23 -8.47 1.38 -2.23
C ILE A 23 -7.52 0.21 -2.01
N ILE A 24 -6.54 0.08 -2.87
CA ILE A 24 -5.55 -0.97 -2.81
C ILE A 24 -4.18 -0.32 -2.74
N SER A 25 -3.39 -0.75 -1.79
CA SER A 25 -1.99 -0.38 -1.68
C SER A 25 -1.12 -1.62 -1.80
N CYS A 26 -0.09 -1.51 -2.62
CA CYS A 26 0.93 -2.53 -2.80
C CYS A 26 2.25 -1.93 -2.34
N VAL A 27 2.87 -2.55 -1.35
CA VAL A 27 4.14 -2.07 -0.79
C VAL A 27 5.21 -3.12 -1.02
N PHE A 28 6.28 -2.70 -1.66
CA PHE A 28 7.48 -3.51 -1.86
C PHE A 28 8.60 -2.96 -0.97
N HIS A 29 9.05 -3.78 -0.03
CA HIS A 29 10.07 -3.41 0.93
C HIS A 29 11.47 -3.66 0.40
N LEU A 30 12.28 -2.62 0.49
CA LEU A 30 13.71 -2.62 0.21
C LEU A 30 14.45 -2.18 1.48
N GLY A 31 15.75 -2.34 1.51
CA GLY A 31 16.55 -1.93 2.64
C GLY A 31 16.92 -3.09 3.55
N ASN A 32 17.44 -2.81 4.72
CA ASN A 32 17.95 -3.81 5.65
C ASN A 32 17.43 -3.53 7.06
N VAL A 33 16.22 -3.99 7.33
CA VAL A 33 15.63 -3.96 8.67
C VAL A 33 16.16 -5.15 9.46
N THR A 34 16.81 -4.87 10.58
CA THR A 34 17.44 -5.90 11.43
C THR A 34 16.53 -6.33 12.57
N ARG A 35 15.58 -5.48 12.98
CA ARG A 35 14.59 -5.76 14.01
C ARG A 35 13.34 -4.91 13.80
N GLY A 36 12.17 -5.44 14.08
CA GLY A 36 10.89 -4.72 13.99
C GLY A 36 10.45 -4.43 12.57
N GLY A 37 9.77 -3.31 12.38
CA GLY A 37 9.29 -2.86 11.06
C GLY A 37 8.09 -3.62 10.53
N SER A 38 7.47 -4.48 11.32
CA SER A 38 6.25 -5.17 10.92
C SER A 38 5.11 -4.18 10.71
N THR A 39 4.29 -4.44 9.71
CA THR A 39 3.00 -3.76 9.56
C THR A 39 1.99 -4.42 10.47
N CYS A 40 1.44 -3.64 11.40
CA CYS A 40 0.43 -4.09 12.34
C CYS A 40 -0.94 -3.62 11.92
N TYR A 41 -1.91 -4.51 12.02
CA TYR A 41 -3.31 -4.24 11.74
C TYR A 41 -4.12 -4.27 13.03
N TYR A 42 -4.98 -3.28 13.20
CA TYR A 42 -5.71 -3.06 14.43
C TYR A 42 -7.22 -3.14 14.22
N SER A 43 -7.92 -3.68 15.19
CA SER A 43 -9.35 -3.47 15.29
C SER A 43 -9.64 -2.03 15.70
N GLY A 44 -10.78 -1.51 15.30
CA GLY A 44 -11.18 -0.14 15.62
C GLY A 44 -11.79 0.57 14.44
N LYS A 45 -12.48 1.68 14.73
CA LYS A 45 -13.20 2.46 13.72
C LYS A 45 -12.52 3.79 13.38
N SER A 46 -11.54 4.18 14.15
CA SER A 46 -10.81 5.43 13.93
C SER A 46 -9.43 5.37 14.59
N PRO A 47 -8.48 6.22 14.14
CA PRO A 47 -7.18 6.36 14.79
C PRO A 47 -7.25 6.77 16.27
N ASN A 48 -8.34 7.41 16.68
CA ASN A 48 -8.57 7.82 18.06
C ASN A 48 -9.24 6.74 18.91
N SER A 49 -9.66 5.63 18.29
CA SER A 49 -10.32 4.50 18.97
C SER A 49 -9.72 3.19 18.45
N VAL A 50 -8.42 3.05 18.65
CA VAL A 50 -7.66 1.87 18.25
C VAL A 50 -7.98 0.73 19.20
N GLY A 51 -8.35 -0.40 18.64
CA GLY A 51 -8.55 -1.65 19.41
C GLY A 51 -7.27 -2.49 19.46
N ASN A 52 -7.43 -3.78 19.58
CA ASN A 52 -6.32 -4.71 19.68
C ASN A 52 -5.58 -4.85 18.33
N ASN A 53 -4.29 -5.15 18.42
CA ASN A 53 -3.53 -5.69 17.29
C ASN A 53 -4.10 -7.07 16.94
N VAL A 54 -4.62 -7.20 15.73
CA VAL A 54 -5.28 -8.45 15.27
C VAL A 54 -4.40 -9.25 14.34
N TYR A 55 -3.49 -8.59 13.65
CA TYR A 55 -2.62 -9.24 12.68
C TYR A 55 -1.33 -8.44 12.47
N GLU A 56 -0.26 -9.16 12.23
CA GLU A 56 1.06 -8.59 12.02
C GLU A 56 1.73 -9.21 10.81
N VAL A 57 2.22 -8.37 9.91
CA VAL A 57 2.97 -8.79 8.72
C VAL A 57 4.42 -8.37 8.90
N PRO A 58 5.34 -9.32 9.04
CA PRO A 58 6.75 -9.01 9.18
C PRO A 58 7.29 -8.22 7.99
N CYS A 59 8.16 -7.25 8.27
CA CYS A 59 8.92 -6.59 7.22
C CYS A 59 9.94 -7.57 6.64
N GLN A 60 9.74 -7.95 5.40
CA GLN A 60 10.65 -8.86 4.69
C GLN A 60 11.03 -8.23 3.36
N HIS A 61 12.33 -8.31 3.06
CA HIS A 61 12.85 -7.89 1.77
C HIS A 61 12.28 -8.77 0.65
N ASP A 62 12.22 -8.21 -0.52
CA ASP A 62 11.80 -8.88 -1.75
C ASP A 62 10.37 -9.46 -1.71
N ARG A 63 9.56 -8.97 -0.80
CA ARG A 63 8.15 -9.34 -0.72
C ARG A 63 7.24 -8.16 -1.01
N LEU A 64 6.19 -8.45 -1.74
CA LEU A 64 5.11 -7.53 -2.02
C LEU A 64 4.00 -7.73 -0.99
N GLN A 65 3.68 -6.68 -0.26
CA GLN A 65 2.51 -6.63 0.61
C GLN A 65 1.37 -5.93 -0.14
N ILE A 66 0.22 -6.58 -0.21
CA ILE A 66 -0.98 -6.02 -0.87
C ILE A 66 -2.10 -5.98 0.16
N GLY A 67 -2.79 -4.85 0.26
CA GLY A 67 -3.87 -4.70 1.21
C GLY A 67 -4.87 -3.60 0.87
N PHE A 68 -6.04 -3.70 1.50
CA PHE A 68 -7.10 -2.68 1.48
C PHE A 68 -6.92 -1.71 2.65
N PHE A 69 -5.85 -0.98 2.66
CA PHE A 69 -5.46 -0.13 3.79
C PHE A 69 -6.42 1.03 4.06
N CYS A 70 -7.34 1.31 3.15
CA CYS A 70 -8.43 2.25 3.40
C CYS A 70 -9.53 1.71 4.32
N LYS A 71 -9.54 0.43 4.61
CA LYS A 71 -10.57 -0.25 5.41
C LYS A 71 -10.07 -0.74 6.75
N VAL A 72 -8.78 -0.80 6.93
CA VAL A 72 -8.16 -1.38 8.12
C VAL A 72 -7.19 -0.40 8.73
N LEU A 73 -7.35 -0.15 10.02
CA LEU A 73 -6.36 0.61 10.79
C LEU A 73 -5.03 -0.14 10.78
N HIS A 74 -3.99 0.54 10.40
CA HIS A 74 -2.66 -0.05 10.33
C HIS A 74 -1.58 0.96 10.72
N GLY A 75 -0.44 0.45 11.06
CA GLY A 75 0.76 1.21 11.39
C GLY A 75 1.98 0.33 11.27
N VAL A 76 3.14 0.89 11.41
CA VAL A 76 4.41 0.18 11.37
C VAL A 76 5.06 0.23 12.73
N GLN A 77 5.51 -0.93 13.22
CA GLN A 77 6.29 -1.00 14.45
C GLN A 77 7.62 -0.27 14.30
N ASP A 78 8.15 0.17 15.41
CA ASP A 78 9.54 0.64 15.47
C ASP A 78 10.50 -0.40 14.90
N TRP A 79 11.53 0.06 14.23
CA TRP A 79 12.53 -0.80 13.63
C TRP A 79 13.95 -0.31 13.89
N ASP A 80 14.87 -1.24 13.72
CA ASP A 80 16.30 -0.96 13.66
C ASP A 80 16.81 -1.28 12.25
N GLY A 81 17.76 -0.49 11.78
CA GLY A 81 18.30 -0.62 10.43
C GLY A 81 17.73 0.39 9.44
N GLN A 82 17.79 0.07 8.18
CA GLN A 82 17.31 0.93 7.10
C GLN A 82 16.03 0.35 6.50
N GLN A 83 14.99 1.15 6.44
CA GLN A 83 13.76 0.80 5.76
C GLN A 83 13.54 1.74 4.56
N CYS A 84 13.27 1.14 3.43
CA CYS A 84 12.85 1.82 2.21
C CYS A 84 11.72 1.04 1.58
N GLY A 85 10.77 1.71 0.99
CA GLY A 85 9.67 1.05 0.31
C GLY A 85 9.24 1.78 -0.94
N ILE A 86 8.76 1.01 -1.89
CA ILE A 86 8.05 1.52 -3.06
C ILE A 86 6.58 1.17 -2.88
N GLN A 87 5.72 2.17 -2.91
CA GLN A 87 4.29 1.99 -2.76
C GLN A 87 3.56 2.34 -4.05
N PHE A 88 2.70 1.43 -4.47
CA PHE A 88 1.78 1.63 -5.58
C PHE A 88 0.36 1.64 -5.04
N ASN A 89 -0.37 2.69 -5.33
CA ASN A 89 -1.72 2.86 -4.83
C ASN A 89 -2.71 2.98 -5.97
N ILE A 90 -3.86 2.32 -5.80
CA ILE A 90 -5.03 2.54 -6.66
C ILE A 90 -5.99 3.44 -5.88
N LYS A 91 -6.12 4.67 -6.34
CA LYS A 91 -7.00 5.66 -5.73
C LYS A 91 -8.46 5.42 -6.09
N LYS A 92 -9.36 5.77 -5.20
CA LYS A 92 -10.81 5.64 -5.39
C LYS A 92 -11.29 6.33 -6.67
N ASP A 93 -10.83 7.54 -6.89
CA ASP A 93 -11.24 8.34 -8.06
C ASP A 93 -10.73 7.72 -9.37
N VAL A 94 -9.51 7.20 -9.36
CA VAL A 94 -8.92 6.52 -10.52
C VAL A 94 -9.69 5.24 -10.83
N LEU A 95 -10.01 4.44 -9.81
CA LEU A 95 -10.79 3.23 -10.00
C LEU A 95 -12.20 3.53 -10.50
N ALA A 96 -12.87 4.52 -9.91
CA ALA A 96 -14.21 4.93 -10.35
C ALA A 96 -14.20 5.39 -11.82
N HIS A 97 -13.21 6.17 -12.21
CA HIS A 97 -13.01 6.60 -13.58
C HIS A 97 -12.75 5.41 -14.53
N PHE A 98 -11.88 4.50 -14.12
CA PHE A 98 -11.59 3.29 -14.89
C PHE A 98 -12.81 2.39 -15.06
N LEU A 99 -13.59 2.18 -14.01
CA LEU A 99 -14.83 1.38 -14.08
C LEU A 99 -15.88 2.01 -15.00
N LYS A 100 -15.93 3.34 -15.04
CA LYS A 100 -16.86 4.06 -15.92
C LYS A 100 -16.44 4.08 -17.38
N PHE A 101 -15.15 4.21 -17.66
CA PHE A 101 -14.61 4.45 -19.01
C PHE A 101 -13.59 3.40 -19.46
N GLY A 102 -13.37 2.36 -18.68
CA GLY A 102 -12.27 1.41 -18.91
C GLY A 102 -12.30 0.72 -20.26
N SER A 103 -13.49 0.41 -20.78
CA SER A 103 -13.64 -0.18 -22.11
C SER A 103 -13.17 0.75 -23.21
N GLU A 104 -13.44 2.03 -23.09
CA GLU A 104 -13.00 3.04 -24.07
C GLU A 104 -11.48 3.20 -24.06
N TYR A 105 -10.88 3.23 -22.87
CA TYR A 105 -9.42 3.26 -22.73
C TYR A 105 -8.77 2.01 -23.30
N TYR A 106 -9.33 0.85 -23.01
CA TYR A 106 -8.81 -0.41 -23.52
C TYR A 106 -8.78 -0.43 -25.04
N ILE A 107 -9.88 -0.09 -25.68
CA ILE A 107 -9.98 -0.04 -27.15
C ILE A 107 -8.97 0.95 -27.72
N LYS A 108 -8.94 2.16 -27.18
CA LYS A 108 -8.06 3.23 -27.65
C LYS A 108 -6.59 2.82 -27.57
N TYR A 109 -6.15 2.33 -26.42
CA TYR A 109 -4.74 2.01 -26.22
C TYR A 109 -4.31 0.69 -26.86
N LYS A 110 -5.18 -0.28 -26.94
CA LYS A 110 -4.89 -1.50 -27.68
C LYS A 110 -4.75 -1.25 -29.19
N MET A 111 -5.62 -0.44 -29.76
CA MET A 111 -5.53 -0.07 -31.17
C MET A 111 -4.29 0.77 -31.47
N SER A 112 -3.81 1.55 -30.54
CA SER A 112 -2.57 2.33 -30.69
C SER A 112 -1.28 1.51 -30.48
N GLY A 113 -1.39 0.23 -30.14
CA GLY A 113 -0.24 -0.64 -29.88
C GLY A 113 0.46 -0.43 -28.54
N TYR A 114 -0.04 0.46 -27.68
CA TYR A 114 0.55 0.70 -26.36
C TYR A 114 0.32 -0.42 -25.36
N LEU A 115 -0.76 -1.18 -25.54
CA LEU A 115 -1.10 -2.28 -24.65
C LEU A 115 -0.87 -3.60 -25.37
N GLN A 116 0.10 -4.35 -24.88
CA GLN A 116 0.38 -5.71 -25.32
C GLN A 116 -0.06 -6.68 -24.22
N GLY A 117 -0.92 -7.62 -24.57
CA GLY A 117 -1.40 -8.65 -23.67
C GLY A 117 -2.87 -8.50 -23.24
N PRO A 118 -3.42 -9.48 -22.56
CA PRO A 118 -4.79 -9.44 -22.07
C PRO A 118 -4.92 -8.45 -20.89
N ILE A 119 -5.85 -7.54 -20.99
CA ILE A 119 -6.33 -6.77 -19.84
C ILE A 119 -7.59 -7.47 -19.36
N ILE A 120 -7.53 -7.92 -18.12
CA ILE A 120 -8.70 -8.47 -17.45
C ILE A 120 -9.45 -7.30 -16.84
N LEU A 121 -10.61 -7.00 -17.38
CA LEU A 121 -11.55 -6.05 -16.80
C LEU A 121 -12.49 -6.82 -15.85
N PHE A 122 -12.51 -6.38 -14.64
CA PHE A 122 -13.42 -6.92 -13.62
C PHE A 122 -14.73 -6.16 -13.61
#